data_18849b84d6138f507062c391600f0a30
#
_entry.id   18849b84d6138f507062c391600f0a30
#
_cell.length_a   1.000
_cell.length_b   1.000
_cell.length_c   1.000
_cell.angle_alpha   90.00
_cell.angle_beta   90.00
_cell.angle_gamma   90.00
#
_symmetry.space_group_name_H-M   'P 1'
#
loop_
_entity.id
_entity.type
_entity.pdbx_description
1 polymer ?
#
loop_
_entity_poly.entity_id
_entity_poly.type
_entity_poly.pdbx_seq_one_letter_code
_entity_poly.pdbx_strand_id
1 'polypeptide(L)'
;SGRILTGDGLRKNEIGYLPQQTVVQKDFPAAVREIVLSGCLGRCGSRPFYNKEEKKLAVDAMEKMQITQLARRCYRELSGGQQQRVLLARALCATQKMLLLDEPVSGLDPKVTAEMYTLIEKLNREDGITVIMISHDVAAAVRYASHILHIGDTVFFGTRADYLQSPQGRLFDVKKGGDSQ
;
A
#
# COMPACT_ATOMS: atom_id res chain seq x y z
N SER A 1 15.57 -21.27 -1.16
CA SER A 1 14.26 -21.71 -0.64
C SER A 1 14.13 -21.24 0.78
N GLY A 2 13.02 -20.59 1.14
CA GLY A 2 12.75 -20.07 2.48
C GLY A 2 11.35 -20.48 2.95
N ARG A 3 11.08 -20.32 4.24
CA ARG A 3 9.77 -20.55 4.84
C ARG A 3 9.27 -19.26 5.48
N ILE A 4 8.07 -18.81 5.10
CA ILE A 4 7.40 -17.67 5.72
C ILE A 4 6.37 -18.23 6.71
N LEU A 5 6.47 -17.79 7.96
CA LEU A 5 5.53 -18.13 9.03
C LEU A 5 4.79 -16.86 9.42
N THR A 6 3.48 -16.97 9.58
CA THR A 6 2.66 -15.91 10.16
C THR A 6 2.52 -16.19 11.66
N GLY A 7 2.86 -15.20 12.51
CA GLY A 7 2.69 -15.27 13.96
C GLY A 7 1.42 -14.56 14.44
N ASP A 8 1.21 -14.54 15.75
CA ASP A 8 0.18 -13.76 16.46
C ASP A 8 -1.26 -13.91 15.92
N GLY A 9 -1.59 -15.11 15.42
CA GLY A 9 -2.92 -15.42 14.91
C GLY A 9 -3.28 -14.76 13.58
N LEU A 10 -2.30 -14.17 12.87
CA LEU A 10 -2.52 -13.61 11.54
C LEU A 10 -2.79 -14.73 10.53
N ARG A 11 -3.93 -14.68 9.86
CA ARG A 11 -4.31 -15.63 8.81
C ARG A 11 -3.91 -15.08 7.44
N LYS A 12 -3.63 -15.96 6.47
CA LYS A 12 -3.26 -15.55 5.10
C LYS A 12 -4.31 -14.68 4.42
N ASN A 13 -5.59 -14.91 4.71
CA ASN A 13 -6.72 -14.13 4.20
C ASN A 13 -6.95 -12.80 4.96
N GLU A 14 -6.12 -12.47 5.93
CA GLU A 14 -6.11 -11.21 6.67
C GLU A 14 -4.99 -10.27 6.21
N ILE A 15 -4.32 -10.60 5.11
CA ILE A 15 -3.29 -9.78 4.48
C ILE A 15 -3.86 -9.18 3.20
N GLY A 16 -3.96 -7.86 3.17
CA GLY A 16 -4.29 -7.12 1.95
C GLY A 16 -3.02 -6.91 1.13
N TYR A 17 -3.08 -7.21 -0.16
CA TYR A 17 -1.94 -7.07 -1.06
C TYR A 17 -2.23 -6.08 -2.17
N LEU A 18 -1.34 -5.12 -2.33
CA LEU A 18 -1.28 -4.20 -3.46
C LEU A 18 -0.04 -4.56 -4.29
N PRO A 19 -0.21 -5.26 -5.43
CA PRO A 19 0.90 -5.56 -6.32
C PRO A 19 1.36 -4.32 -7.08
N GLN A 20 2.57 -4.35 -7.59
CA GLN A 20 3.05 -3.37 -8.55
C GLN A 20 2.11 -3.33 -9.76
N GLN A 21 1.69 -2.13 -10.14
CA GLN A 21 0.68 -1.94 -11.19
C GLN A 21 1.26 -2.25 -12.58
N THR A 22 0.64 -3.17 -13.30
CA THR A 22 0.98 -3.49 -14.70
C THR A 22 0.15 -2.68 -15.70
N VAL A 23 0.65 -2.53 -16.93
CA VAL A 23 -0.06 -1.82 -18.02
C VAL A 23 -1.46 -2.41 -18.27
N VAL A 24 -1.59 -3.73 -18.25
CA VAL A 24 -2.88 -4.43 -18.46
C VAL A 24 -3.91 -4.10 -17.39
N GLN A 25 -3.46 -3.89 -16.15
CA GLN A 25 -4.35 -3.51 -15.05
C GLN A 25 -4.91 -2.10 -15.21
N LYS A 26 -4.19 -1.19 -15.87
CA LYS A 26 -4.62 0.21 -16.08
C LYS A 26 -5.83 0.33 -16.98
N ASP A 27 -6.00 -0.59 -17.92
CA ASP A 27 -7.09 -0.57 -18.92
C ASP A 27 -8.32 -1.38 -18.52
N PHE A 28 -8.44 -1.79 -17.27
CA PHE A 28 -9.53 -2.66 -16.84
C PHE A 28 -10.89 -1.93 -16.90
N PRO A 29 -11.89 -2.44 -17.68
CA PRO A 29 -13.14 -1.75 -17.95
C PRO A 29 -14.22 -2.05 -16.91
N ALA A 30 -13.95 -1.76 -15.63
CA ALA A 30 -14.90 -1.96 -14.55
C ALA A 30 -15.14 -0.67 -13.78
N ALA A 31 -16.28 -0.55 -13.10
CA ALA A 31 -16.54 0.57 -12.22
C ALA A 31 -15.66 0.50 -10.96
N VAL A 32 -15.23 1.65 -10.46
CA VAL A 32 -14.40 1.76 -9.24
C VAL A 32 -14.97 0.93 -8.09
N ARG A 33 -16.30 1.07 -7.81
CA ARG A 33 -16.96 0.32 -6.74
C ARG A 33 -16.85 -1.20 -6.89
N GLU A 34 -16.83 -1.70 -8.13
CA GLU A 34 -16.75 -3.14 -8.41
C GLU A 34 -15.34 -3.65 -8.12
N ILE A 35 -14.32 -2.87 -8.51
CA ILE A 35 -12.93 -3.18 -8.21
C ILE A 35 -12.70 -3.17 -6.71
N VAL A 36 -13.14 -2.13 -5.99
CA VAL A 36 -12.97 -2.06 -4.53
C VAL A 36 -13.69 -3.23 -3.84
N LEU A 37 -14.95 -3.50 -4.22
CA LEU A 37 -15.75 -4.57 -3.66
C LEU A 37 -15.14 -5.97 -3.92
N SER A 38 -14.42 -6.14 -5.04
CA SER A 38 -13.72 -7.41 -5.33
C SER A 38 -12.66 -7.76 -4.27
N GLY A 39 -12.17 -6.78 -3.51
CA GLY A 39 -11.29 -7.04 -2.35
C GLY A 39 -11.96 -7.87 -1.25
N CYS A 40 -13.27 -7.89 -1.17
CA CYS A 40 -14.02 -8.70 -0.23
C CYS A 40 -14.21 -10.18 -0.65
N LEU A 41 -13.76 -10.59 -1.84
CA LEU A 41 -13.97 -11.97 -2.34
C LEU A 41 -13.51 -13.04 -1.36
N GLY A 42 -12.36 -12.85 -0.70
CA GLY A 42 -11.85 -13.77 0.31
C GLY A 42 -12.75 -13.92 1.55
N ARG A 43 -13.71 -13.00 1.76
CA ARG A 43 -14.67 -13.02 2.88
C ARG A 43 -16.00 -13.67 2.51
N CYS A 44 -16.31 -13.78 1.20
CA CYS A 44 -17.59 -14.34 0.73
C CYS A 44 -17.71 -15.84 1.00
N GLY A 45 -16.59 -16.57 1.13
CA GLY A 45 -16.62 -18.05 1.20
C GLY A 45 -17.28 -18.64 -0.04
N SER A 46 -18.31 -19.47 0.16
CA SER A 46 -19.09 -20.08 -0.93
C SER A 46 -20.29 -19.25 -1.41
N ARG A 47 -20.50 -18.05 -0.87
CA ARG A 47 -21.64 -17.19 -1.23
C ARG A 47 -21.43 -16.54 -2.61
N PRO A 48 -22.43 -16.54 -3.50
CA PRO A 48 -22.32 -15.93 -4.83
C PRO A 48 -22.47 -14.40 -4.82
N PHE A 49 -22.95 -13.80 -3.71
CA PHE A 49 -23.22 -12.36 -3.61
C PHE A 49 -22.61 -11.76 -2.36
N TYR A 50 -22.20 -10.49 -2.46
CA TYR A 50 -21.72 -9.68 -1.34
C TYR A 50 -22.88 -9.32 -0.40
N ASN A 51 -22.66 -9.43 0.90
CA ASN A 51 -23.59 -9.05 1.93
C ASN A 51 -23.52 -7.54 2.25
N LYS A 52 -24.33 -7.08 3.23
CA LYS A 52 -24.37 -5.67 3.63
C LYS A 52 -23.06 -5.20 4.26
N GLU A 53 -22.38 -6.06 5.02
CA GLU A 53 -21.13 -5.76 5.71
C GLU A 53 -19.98 -5.54 4.69
N GLU A 54 -19.88 -6.41 3.70
CA GLU A 54 -18.87 -6.31 2.64
C GLU A 54 -19.07 -5.05 1.78
N LYS A 55 -20.35 -4.72 1.48
CA LYS A 55 -20.69 -3.48 0.78
C LYS A 55 -20.34 -2.25 1.61
N LYS A 56 -20.55 -2.30 2.95
CA LYS A 56 -20.15 -1.22 3.85
C LYS A 56 -18.64 -1.07 3.91
N LEU A 57 -17.90 -2.17 4.05
CA LEU A 57 -16.43 -2.15 4.01
C LEU A 57 -15.89 -1.48 2.74
N ALA A 58 -16.52 -1.76 1.58
CA ALA A 58 -16.10 -1.13 0.33
C ALA A 58 -16.38 0.39 0.32
N VAL A 59 -17.49 0.83 0.88
CA VAL A 59 -17.79 2.27 1.02
C VAL A 59 -16.80 2.94 1.97
N ASP A 60 -16.59 2.37 3.16
CA ASP A 60 -15.64 2.88 4.16
C ASP A 60 -14.22 2.96 3.60
N ALA A 61 -13.79 1.95 2.82
CA ALA A 61 -12.49 1.96 2.15
C ALA A 61 -12.38 3.05 1.07
N MET A 62 -13.44 3.30 0.30
CA MET A 62 -13.48 4.40 -0.67
C MET A 62 -13.43 5.78 0.01
N GLU A 63 -14.08 5.93 1.15
CA GLU A 63 -14.02 7.17 1.95
C GLU A 63 -12.62 7.43 2.48
N LYS A 64 -11.97 6.42 3.09
CA LYS A 64 -10.59 6.51 3.57
C LYS A 64 -9.62 6.90 2.47
N MET A 65 -9.82 6.39 1.26
CA MET A 65 -9.00 6.71 0.08
C MET A 65 -9.45 7.98 -0.65
N GLN A 66 -10.50 8.66 -0.19
CA GLN A 66 -11.02 9.90 -0.78
C GLN A 66 -11.43 9.74 -2.27
N ILE A 67 -12.07 8.62 -2.60
CA ILE A 67 -12.51 8.27 -3.97
C ILE A 67 -14.00 7.95 -4.09
N THR A 68 -14.81 8.25 -3.08
CA THR A 68 -16.26 7.96 -3.07
C THR A 68 -16.98 8.59 -4.26
N GLN A 69 -16.60 9.80 -4.65
CA GLN A 69 -17.13 10.52 -5.82
C GLN A 69 -16.83 9.83 -7.16
N LEU A 70 -15.84 8.93 -7.19
CA LEU A 70 -15.42 8.17 -8.37
C LEU A 70 -16.08 6.79 -8.46
N ALA A 71 -16.92 6.40 -7.49
CA ALA A 71 -17.46 5.04 -7.35
C ALA A 71 -18.13 4.47 -8.60
N ARG A 72 -18.76 5.33 -9.42
CA ARG A 72 -19.45 4.94 -10.67
C ARG A 72 -18.60 5.13 -11.93
N ARG A 73 -17.42 5.74 -11.83
CA ARG A 73 -16.55 5.96 -12.99
C ARG A 73 -15.86 4.68 -13.41
N CYS A 74 -15.53 4.59 -14.68
CA CYS A 74 -14.71 3.50 -15.18
C CYS A 74 -13.26 3.68 -14.75
N TYR A 75 -12.64 2.62 -14.24
CA TYR A 75 -11.28 2.64 -13.68
C TYR A 75 -10.22 3.13 -14.68
N ARG A 76 -10.31 2.71 -15.96
CA ARG A 76 -9.37 3.12 -17.01
C ARG A 76 -9.40 4.63 -17.32
N GLU A 77 -10.47 5.34 -16.92
CA GLU A 77 -10.61 6.79 -17.13
C GLU A 77 -9.97 7.62 -16.01
N LEU A 78 -9.43 6.96 -15.00
CA LEU A 78 -8.85 7.60 -13.83
C LEU A 78 -7.38 7.96 -14.07
N SER A 79 -6.91 9.03 -13.39
CA SER A 79 -5.49 9.32 -13.32
C SER A 79 -4.74 8.21 -12.56
N GLY A 80 -3.42 8.09 -12.79
CA GLY A 80 -2.59 7.07 -12.11
C GLY A 80 -2.74 7.10 -10.59
N GLY A 81 -2.73 8.27 -9.97
CA GLY A 81 -2.93 8.42 -8.53
C GLY A 81 -4.32 7.99 -8.05
N GLN A 82 -5.37 8.29 -8.84
CA GLN A 82 -6.72 7.82 -8.54
C GLN A 82 -6.82 6.29 -8.68
N GLN A 83 -6.21 5.72 -9.70
CA GLN A 83 -6.15 4.26 -9.88
C GLN A 83 -5.45 3.59 -8.70
N GLN A 84 -4.34 4.16 -8.23
CA GLN A 84 -3.59 3.65 -7.10
C GLN A 84 -4.41 3.69 -5.79
N ARG A 85 -5.17 4.78 -5.56
CA ARG A 85 -6.11 4.88 -4.43
C ARG A 85 -7.23 3.82 -4.50
N VAL A 86 -7.72 3.50 -5.70
CA VAL A 86 -8.72 2.43 -5.90
C VAL A 86 -8.13 1.06 -5.54
N LEU A 87 -6.90 0.76 -5.97
CA LEU A 87 -6.25 -0.50 -5.64
C LEU A 87 -5.93 -0.62 -4.15
N LEU A 88 -5.54 0.48 -3.50
CA LEU A 88 -5.34 0.51 -2.05
C LEU A 88 -6.66 0.31 -1.30
N ALA A 89 -7.76 0.94 -1.73
CA ALA A 89 -9.09 0.70 -1.19
C ALA A 89 -9.53 -0.76 -1.34
N ARG A 90 -9.23 -1.38 -2.47
CA ARG A 90 -9.46 -2.82 -2.70
C ARG A 90 -8.66 -3.68 -1.72
N ALA A 91 -7.38 -3.36 -1.50
CA ALA A 91 -6.55 -4.09 -0.53
C ALA A 91 -7.07 -3.95 0.91
N LEU A 92 -7.62 -2.78 1.29
CA LEU A 92 -8.27 -2.55 2.58
C LEU A 92 -9.52 -3.41 2.77
N CYS A 93 -10.28 -3.69 1.73
CA CYS A 93 -11.43 -4.60 1.81
C CYS A 93 -11.02 -6.04 2.15
N ALA A 94 -9.82 -6.46 1.76
CA ALA A 94 -9.32 -7.81 2.06
C ALA A 94 -8.92 -7.94 3.53
N THR A 95 -8.43 -6.87 4.16
CA THR A 95 -7.88 -6.92 5.52
C THR A 95 -8.16 -5.66 6.34
N GLN A 96 -8.08 -5.84 7.66
CA GLN A 96 -7.99 -4.74 8.63
C GLN A 96 -6.75 -4.89 9.54
N LYS A 97 -5.86 -5.85 9.27
CA LYS A 97 -4.70 -6.16 10.11
C LYS A 97 -3.38 -5.78 9.47
N MET A 98 -3.15 -6.21 8.24
CA MET A 98 -1.87 -6.02 7.57
C MET A 98 -2.03 -5.72 6.08
N LEU A 99 -1.31 -4.72 5.61
CA LEU A 99 -1.16 -4.38 4.19
C LEU A 99 0.26 -4.67 3.73
N LEU A 100 0.37 -5.37 2.62
CA LEU A 100 1.63 -5.55 1.89
C LEU A 100 1.53 -4.74 0.60
N LEU A 101 2.37 -3.71 0.46
CA LEU A 101 2.36 -2.76 -0.62
C LEU A 101 3.66 -2.89 -1.43
N ASP A 102 3.52 -3.16 -2.72
CA ASP A 102 4.65 -3.30 -3.65
C ASP A 102 4.73 -2.06 -4.55
N GLU A 103 5.70 -1.20 -4.28
CA GLU A 103 5.91 0.08 -4.97
C GLU A 103 4.64 0.92 -5.15
N PRO A 104 3.90 1.26 -4.07
CA PRO A 104 2.57 1.86 -4.17
C PRO A 104 2.55 3.26 -4.78
N VAL A 105 3.70 3.90 -4.96
CA VAL A 105 3.83 5.27 -5.49
C VAL A 105 4.62 5.34 -6.80
N SER A 106 4.99 4.19 -7.37
CA SER A 106 5.78 4.13 -8.60
C SER A 106 5.06 4.82 -9.76
N GLY A 107 5.79 5.70 -10.45
CA GLY A 107 5.25 6.44 -11.63
C GLY A 107 4.23 7.53 -11.31
N LEU A 108 4.08 7.93 -10.05
CA LEU A 108 3.25 9.06 -9.64
C LEU A 108 4.08 10.36 -9.59
N ASP A 109 3.41 11.48 -9.80
CA ASP A 109 4.05 12.79 -9.59
C ASP A 109 4.34 13.04 -8.09
N PRO A 110 5.29 13.94 -7.76
CA PRO A 110 5.71 14.16 -6.37
C PRO A 110 4.59 14.58 -5.43
N LYS A 111 3.61 15.35 -5.89
CA LYS A 111 2.49 15.80 -5.07
C LYS A 111 1.58 14.63 -4.70
N VAL A 112 1.18 13.84 -5.70
CA VAL A 112 0.33 12.67 -5.52
C VAL A 112 1.05 11.61 -4.67
N THR A 113 2.37 11.45 -4.86
CA THR A 113 3.23 10.60 -4.02
C THR A 113 3.15 11.00 -2.55
N ALA A 114 3.32 12.29 -2.22
CA ALA A 114 3.22 12.78 -0.84
C ALA A 114 1.83 12.55 -0.24
N GLU A 115 0.76 12.80 -1.01
CA GLU A 115 -0.62 12.53 -0.59
C GLU A 115 -0.84 11.03 -0.31
N MET A 116 -0.30 10.14 -1.14
CA MET A 116 -0.41 8.69 -0.96
C MET A 116 0.30 8.24 0.32
N TYR A 117 1.52 8.71 0.58
CA TYR A 117 2.22 8.41 1.84
C TYR A 117 1.44 8.89 3.06
N THR A 118 0.82 10.08 2.99
CA THR A 118 -0.03 10.60 4.07
C THR A 118 -1.23 9.68 4.33
N LEU A 119 -1.87 9.15 3.28
CA LEU A 119 -2.96 8.19 3.44
C LEU A 119 -2.49 6.88 4.06
N ILE A 120 -1.34 6.36 3.62
CA ILE A 120 -0.75 5.13 4.19
C ILE A 120 -0.38 5.32 5.66
N GLU A 121 0.19 6.48 6.01
CA GLU A 121 0.52 6.83 7.40
C GLU A 121 -0.72 6.86 8.29
N LYS A 122 -1.83 7.44 7.82
CA LYS A 122 -3.11 7.44 8.54
C LYS A 122 -3.64 6.04 8.79
N LEU A 123 -3.60 5.16 7.80
CA LEU A 123 -4.01 3.76 7.97
C LEU A 123 -3.21 3.06 9.08
N ASN A 124 -1.92 3.35 9.18
CA ASN A 124 -1.08 2.78 10.22
C ASN A 124 -1.36 3.40 11.59
N ARG A 125 -1.38 4.74 11.70
CA ARG A 125 -1.47 5.45 13.00
C ARG A 125 -2.87 5.51 13.57
N GLU A 126 -3.88 5.75 12.73
CA GLU A 126 -5.25 5.97 13.17
C GLU A 126 -6.07 4.66 13.17
N ASP A 127 -5.86 3.81 12.15
CA ASP A 127 -6.59 2.54 12.02
C ASP A 127 -5.84 1.33 12.59
N GLY A 128 -4.58 1.49 13.03
CA GLY A 128 -3.77 0.43 13.63
C GLY A 128 -3.37 -0.68 12.64
N ILE A 129 -3.43 -0.42 11.34
CA ILE A 129 -3.09 -1.40 10.31
C ILE A 129 -1.56 -1.49 10.20
N THR A 130 -1.01 -2.69 10.33
CA THR A 130 0.41 -2.91 10.04
C THR A 130 0.65 -2.78 8.54
N VAL A 131 1.62 -1.94 8.15
CA VAL A 131 1.97 -1.75 6.74
C VAL A 131 3.40 -2.22 6.50
N ILE A 132 3.56 -3.15 5.57
CA ILE A 132 4.85 -3.54 5.01
C ILE A 132 4.88 -3.02 3.57
N MET A 133 5.85 -2.17 3.26
CA MET A 133 5.97 -1.53 1.96
C MET A 133 7.33 -1.82 1.34
N ILE A 134 7.34 -2.27 0.10
CA ILE A 134 8.53 -2.37 -0.72
C ILE A 134 8.68 -1.06 -1.49
N SER A 135 9.83 -0.42 -1.39
CA SER A 135 10.16 0.81 -2.11
C SER A 135 11.64 0.86 -2.43
N HIS A 136 11.97 1.39 -3.59
CA HIS A 136 13.34 1.75 -3.95
C HIS A 136 13.69 3.21 -3.59
N ASP A 137 12.69 3.98 -3.12
CA ASP A 137 12.90 5.35 -2.61
C ASP A 137 13.30 5.32 -1.13
N VAL A 138 14.61 5.32 -0.90
CA VAL A 138 15.17 5.31 0.45
C VAL A 138 14.85 6.58 1.24
N ALA A 139 14.74 7.73 0.57
CA ALA A 139 14.42 8.98 1.24
C ALA A 139 13.00 8.94 1.82
N ALA A 140 12.04 8.39 1.05
CA ALA A 140 10.69 8.17 1.54
C ALA A 140 10.65 7.11 2.64
N ALA A 141 11.39 6.00 2.50
CA ALA A 141 11.47 4.97 3.54
C ALA A 141 11.97 5.56 4.87
N VAL A 142 13.05 6.34 4.85
CA VAL A 142 13.58 7.02 6.04
C VAL A 142 12.59 8.02 6.62
N ARG A 143 11.78 8.68 5.80
CA ARG A 143 10.82 9.69 6.27
C ARG A 143 9.59 9.07 6.96
N TYR A 144 9.05 7.98 6.41
CA TYR A 144 7.73 7.46 6.80
C TYR A 144 7.77 6.15 7.58
N ALA A 145 8.83 5.33 7.43
CA ALA A 145 8.91 4.05 8.11
C ALA A 145 9.31 4.19 9.58
N SER A 146 8.76 3.33 10.44
CA SER A 146 9.22 3.12 11.82
C SER A 146 10.40 2.16 11.88
N HIS A 147 10.38 1.11 11.05
CA HIS A 147 11.42 0.11 10.90
C HIS A 147 11.82 -0.03 9.43
N ILE A 148 13.06 -0.37 9.19
CA ILE A 148 13.63 -0.52 7.84
C ILE A 148 14.29 -1.89 7.74
N LEU A 149 13.90 -2.65 6.72
CA LEU A 149 14.60 -3.81 6.24
C LEU A 149 15.32 -3.41 4.94
N HIS A 150 16.63 -3.24 5.00
CA HIS A 150 17.45 -2.97 3.83
C HIS A 150 18.07 -4.26 3.32
N ILE A 151 17.86 -4.55 2.04
CA ILE A 151 18.41 -5.72 1.37
C ILE A 151 19.35 -5.22 0.26
N GLY A 152 20.63 -5.54 0.37
CA GLY A 152 21.69 -5.22 -0.58
C GLY A 152 22.82 -6.24 -0.43
N ASP A 153 24.07 -5.82 -0.58
CA ASP A 153 25.25 -6.67 -0.32
C ASP A 153 25.26 -7.19 1.12
N THR A 154 24.70 -6.40 2.03
CA THR A 154 24.46 -6.78 3.41
C THR A 154 22.99 -6.54 3.77
N VAL A 155 22.47 -7.33 4.70
CA VAL A 155 21.09 -7.18 5.20
C VAL A 155 21.12 -6.41 6.49
N PHE A 156 20.27 -5.38 6.61
CA PHE A 156 20.02 -4.65 7.85
C PHE A 156 18.53 -4.72 8.18
N PHE A 157 18.21 -4.95 9.46
CA PHE A 157 16.86 -4.79 10.00
C PHE A 157 16.92 -4.08 11.33
N GLY A 158 16.14 -3.03 11.51
CA GLY A 158 16.10 -2.26 12.75
C GLY A 158 15.18 -1.06 12.68
N THR A 159 15.21 -0.23 13.73
CA THR A 159 14.45 1.03 13.74
C THR A 159 15.02 2.02 12.71
N ARG A 160 14.22 3.01 12.37
CA ARG A 160 14.69 4.13 11.53
C ARG A 160 15.94 4.82 12.13
N ALA A 161 15.98 4.99 13.46
CA ALA A 161 17.11 5.62 14.14
C ALA A 161 18.39 4.79 14.00
N ASP A 162 18.29 3.48 14.18
CA ASP A 162 19.42 2.55 14.00
C ASP A 162 19.88 2.52 12.56
N TYR A 163 18.94 2.56 11.59
CA TYR A 163 19.26 2.60 10.16
C TYR A 163 20.11 3.82 9.80
N LEU A 164 19.74 5.01 10.27
CA LEU A 164 20.48 6.25 10.00
C LEU A 164 21.92 6.22 10.56
N GLN A 165 22.17 5.45 11.62
CA GLN A 165 23.50 5.27 12.17
C GLN A 165 24.30 4.13 11.53
N SER A 166 23.64 3.29 10.74
CA SER A 166 24.27 2.16 10.04
C SER A 166 25.15 2.61 8.87
N PRO A 167 26.11 1.80 8.43
CA PRO A 167 26.89 2.07 7.23
C PRO A 167 26.03 2.32 6.01
N GLN A 168 24.92 1.58 5.86
CA GLN A 168 23.98 1.70 4.75
C GLN A 168 23.24 3.06 4.78
N GLY A 169 22.78 3.49 5.94
CA GLY A 169 22.09 4.77 6.12
C GLY A 169 23.00 5.97 5.86
N ARG A 170 24.25 5.92 6.31
CA ARG A 170 25.24 6.99 6.08
C ARG A 170 25.58 7.20 4.60
N LEU A 171 25.57 6.14 3.78
CA LEU A 171 25.78 6.26 2.33
C LEU A 171 24.69 7.08 1.63
N PHE A 172 23.47 7.14 2.19
CA PHE A 172 22.39 7.96 1.65
C PHE A 172 22.45 9.42 2.09
N ASP A 173 22.98 9.72 3.27
CA ASP A 173 23.20 11.10 3.71
C ASP A 173 24.29 11.81 2.87
N VAL A 174 25.35 11.10 2.50
CA VAL A 174 26.42 11.63 1.65
C VAL A 174 25.93 11.99 0.23
N LYS A 175 24.97 11.22 -0.33
CA LYS A 175 24.40 11.54 -1.65
C LYS A 175 23.51 12.79 -1.65
N LYS A 176 22.88 13.14 -0.53
CA LYS A 176 22.11 14.40 -0.41
C LYS A 176 22.99 15.65 -0.35
N GLY A 177 24.25 15.53 0.07
CA GLY A 177 25.20 16.64 0.13
C GLY A 177 25.93 16.93 -1.18
N GLY A 178 25.83 16.03 -2.20
CA GLY A 178 26.55 16.12 -3.48
C GLY A 178 25.79 16.78 -4.63
N ASP A 179 24.47 16.94 -4.52
CA ASP A 179 23.63 17.53 -5.58
C ASP A 179 23.36 19.04 -5.39
N SER A 180 24.18 19.71 -4.59
CA SER A 180 24.11 21.19 -4.38
C SER A 180 25.43 21.84 -4.85
N GLN A 181 25.81 21.65 -6.12
CA GLN A 181 26.78 22.50 -6.84
C GLN A 181 26.35 22.68 -8.29
#